data_e2885fa4fa1a99b843756b9e117b52ef
#
_entry.id   e2885fa4fa1a99b843756b9e117b52ef
#
_cell.length_a   1.000
_cell.length_b   1.000
_cell.length_c   1.000
_cell.angle_alpha   90.00
_cell.angle_beta   90.00
_cell.angle_gamma   90.00
#
_symmetry.space_group_name_H-M   'P 1'
#
loop_
_entity.id
_entity.type
_entity.pdbx_description
1 polymer ?
#
loop_
_entity_poly.entity_id
_entity_poly.type
_entity_poly.pdbx_seq_one_letter_code
_entity_poly.pdbx_strand_id
1 'polypeptide(L)'
;MDYLKALRDDPDLAEEFDSLFDFFLLDELSPRDEADGRSTFTLPGMAFARDGSGGEYHLLEDGSIGYYSSEGEAGRLAESMDDLFSLIVRCICWHDCCDAKEYADSKTLEEYGQRQRNINLEDMDMDSWRRVADALGIPTDEPLAPVLERFRKATQRQPLYQCMFHEDDGSLTESYGLMFE
;
A
#
# COMPACT_ATOMS: atom_id res chain seq x y z
N MET A 1 -12.00 -9.25 -8.56
CA MET A 1 -12.11 -10.24 -7.44
C MET A 1 -12.41 -9.50 -6.16
N ASP A 2 -13.09 -10.12 -5.20
CA ASP A 2 -13.20 -9.54 -3.83
C ASP A 2 -12.06 -10.14 -2.99
N TYR A 3 -10.92 -9.45 -2.95
CA TYR A 3 -9.70 -9.90 -2.29
C TYR A 3 -9.87 -10.02 -0.77
N LEU A 4 -10.55 -9.05 -0.16
CA LEU A 4 -10.76 -9.06 1.29
C LEU A 4 -11.64 -10.25 1.70
N LYS A 5 -12.64 -10.57 0.87
CA LYS A 5 -13.45 -11.77 1.10
C LYS A 5 -12.64 -13.04 0.88
N ALA A 6 -11.81 -13.11 -0.15
CA ALA A 6 -10.96 -14.28 -0.41
C ALA A 6 -10.03 -14.58 0.77
N LEU A 7 -9.37 -13.55 1.32
CA LEU A 7 -8.51 -13.70 2.51
C LEU A 7 -9.31 -14.08 3.77
N ARG A 8 -10.52 -13.53 3.97
CA ARG A 8 -11.36 -13.89 5.13
C ARG A 8 -11.92 -15.30 5.06
N ASP A 9 -12.23 -15.77 3.87
CA ASP A 9 -12.80 -17.12 3.66
C ASP A 9 -11.72 -18.23 3.74
N ASP A 10 -10.43 -17.88 3.58
CA ASP A 10 -9.32 -18.82 3.61
C ASP A 10 -8.23 -18.31 4.59
N PRO A 11 -8.28 -18.76 5.87
CA PRO A 11 -7.30 -18.35 6.89
C PRO A 11 -5.85 -18.73 6.56
N ASP A 12 -5.63 -19.86 5.87
CA ASP A 12 -4.28 -20.30 5.49
C ASP A 12 -3.71 -19.36 4.43
N LEU A 13 -4.53 -18.94 3.46
CA LEU A 13 -4.16 -17.92 2.46
C LEU A 13 -3.88 -16.55 3.13
N ALA A 14 -4.68 -16.17 4.13
CA ALA A 14 -4.49 -14.92 4.85
C ALA A 14 -3.18 -14.91 5.65
N GLU A 15 -2.86 -16.01 6.36
CA GLU A 15 -1.60 -16.15 7.11
C GLU A 15 -0.39 -16.13 6.17
N GLU A 16 -0.51 -16.79 5.01
CA GLU A 16 0.55 -16.80 4.01
C GLU A 16 0.73 -15.42 3.36
N PHE A 17 -0.37 -14.72 3.05
CA PHE A 17 -0.34 -13.36 2.51
C PHE A 17 0.31 -12.38 3.50
N ASP A 18 -0.05 -12.46 4.77
CA ASP A 18 0.55 -11.69 5.86
C ASP A 18 2.06 -11.93 5.97
N SER A 19 2.46 -13.21 6.05
CA SER A 19 3.88 -13.60 6.14
C SER A 19 4.74 -13.12 4.97
N LEU A 20 4.16 -13.05 3.76
CA LEU A 20 4.88 -12.64 2.54
C LEU A 20 4.97 -11.13 2.37
N PHE A 21 3.94 -10.39 2.78
CA PHE A 21 3.77 -8.99 2.40
C PHE A 21 3.61 -8.04 3.59
N ASP A 22 3.73 -8.56 4.82
CA ASP A 22 3.53 -7.76 6.04
C ASP A 22 2.18 -7.00 6.01
N PHE A 23 1.09 -7.75 5.73
CA PHE A 23 -0.24 -7.19 5.53
C PHE A 23 -1.28 -7.93 6.38
N PHE A 24 -1.63 -7.34 7.52
CA PHE A 24 -2.58 -7.88 8.48
C PHE A 24 -3.99 -7.38 8.19
N LEU A 25 -4.86 -8.25 7.67
CA LEU A 25 -6.25 -7.92 7.45
C LEU A 25 -6.99 -7.78 8.79
N LEU A 26 -7.72 -6.68 8.98
CA LEU A 26 -8.58 -6.48 10.14
C LEU A 26 -9.89 -7.29 9.99
N ASP A 27 -10.41 -7.81 11.11
CA ASP A 27 -11.67 -8.55 11.13
C ASP A 27 -12.83 -7.70 10.62
N GLU A 28 -12.85 -6.43 11.01
CA GLU A 28 -13.87 -5.45 10.62
C GLU A 28 -13.20 -4.14 10.20
N LEU A 29 -13.89 -3.37 9.36
CA LEU A 29 -13.50 -2.00 9.10
C LEU A 29 -13.57 -1.20 10.41
N SER A 30 -12.50 -0.50 10.73
CA SER A 30 -12.45 0.33 11.94
C SER A 30 -12.25 1.80 11.59
N PRO A 31 -12.77 2.73 12.39
CA PRO A 31 -12.33 4.11 12.30
C PRO A 31 -10.81 4.16 12.42
N ARG A 32 -10.21 5.07 11.69
CA ARG A 32 -8.76 5.32 11.83
C ARG A 32 -8.42 5.62 13.27
N ASP A 33 -7.27 5.16 13.70
CA ASP A 33 -6.81 5.43 15.06
C ASP A 33 -6.41 6.91 15.18
N GLU A 34 -7.34 7.73 15.62
CA GLU A 34 -7.15 9.11 16.06
C GLU A 34 -6.88 9.12 17.58
N ALA A 35 -6.18 8.08 18.06
CA ALA A 35 -6.07 7.74 19.49
C ALA A 35 -5.59 8.89 20.39
N ASP A 36 -4.88 9.85 19.84
CA ASP A 36 -4.41 11.01 20.58
C ASP A 36 -5.27 12.27 20.40
N GLY A 37 -6.29 12.24 19.52
CA GLY A 37 -7.13 13.38 19.15
C GLY A 37 -6.36 14.54 18.50
N ARG A 38 -5.11 14.30 18.11
CA ARG A 38 -4.20 15.30 17.53
C ARG A 38 -4.07 15.19 16.02
N SER A 39 -4.54 14.08 15.45
CA SER A 39 -4.42 13.83 14.02
C SER A 39 -5.77 13.98 13.33
N THR A 40 -5.78 14.62 12.16
CA THR A 40 -6.94 14.68 11.26
C THR A 40 -6.52 14.34 9.85
N PHE A 41 -7.41 13.72 9.08
CA PHE A 41 -7.11 13.31 7.73
C PHE A 41 -7.90 14.15 6.72
N THR A 42 -7.28 14.48 5.60
CA THR A 42 -7.89 15.30 4.53
C THR A 42 -9.05 14.61 3.83
N LEU A 43 -9.08 13.28 3.84
CA LEU A 43 -10.14 12.48 3.24
C LEU A 43 -10.68 11.45 4.25
N PRO A 44 -12.00 11.25 4.32
CA PRO A 44 -12.59 10.23 5.18
C PRO A 44 -12.28 8.82 4.66
N GLY A 45 -12.17 7.86 5.57
CA GLY A 45 -11.91 6.45 5.27
C GLY A 45 -11.94 5.59 6.51
N MET A 46 -11.86 4.28 6.31
CA MET A 46 -11.86 3.27 7.36
C MET A 46 -10.64 2.37 7.21
N ALA A 47 -9.94 2.08 8.30
CA ALA A 47 -8.86 1.09 8.31
C ALA A 47 -9.44 -0.30 8.03
N PHE A 48 -8.77 -1.05 7.14
CA PHE A 48 -9.14 -2.43 6.83
C PHE A 48 -7.96 -3.41 6.93
N ALA A 49 -6.73 -2.89 6.96
CA ALA A 49 -5.52 -3.67 7.18
C ALA A 49 -4.44 -2.82 7.84
N ARG A 50 -3.43 -3.48 8.40
CA ARG A 50 -2.23 -2.88 9.00
C ARG A 50 -0.99 -3.60 8.50
N ASP A 51 0.16 -2.99 8.66
CA ASP A 51 1.45 -3.65 8.57
C ASP A 51 2.07 -3.86 9.97
N GLY A 52 3.16 -4.63 10.03
CA GLY A 52 3.85 -4.94 11.29
C GLY A 52 4.59 -3.77 11.91
N SER A 53 4.80 -2.68 11.18
CA SER A 53 5.40 -1.44 11.68
C SER A 53 4.36 -0.49 12.30
N GLY A 54 3.07 -0.81 12.18
CA GLY A 54 1.96 -0.01 12.69
C GLY A 54 1.39 0.97 11.66
N GLY A 55 1.72 0.82 10.41
CA GLY A 55 1.05 1.53 9.31
C GLY A 55 -0.35 0.99 9.06
N GLU A 56 -1.24 1.82 8.54
CA GLU A 56 -2.65 1.49 8.29
C GLU A 56 -3.04 1.68 6.83
N TYR A 57 -3.78 0.70 6.28
CA TYR A 57 -4.42 0.78 4.97
C TYR A 57 -5.87 1.20 5.13
N HIS A 58 -6.27 2.27 4.45
CA HIS A 58 -7.58 2.89 4.59
C HIS A 58 -8.40 2.77 3.31
N LEU A 59 -9.60 2.21 3.40
CA LEU A 59 -10.59 2.31 2.34
C LEU A 59 -11.25 3.69 2.41
N LEU A 60 -10.99 4.53 1.41
CA LEU A 60 -11.54 5.87 1.30
C LEU A 60 -12.97 5.83 0.73
N GLU A 61 -13.75 6.89 0.96
CA GLU A 61 -15.16 6.95 0.51
C GLU A 61 -15.32 6.86 -1.02
N ASP A 62 -14.30 7.27 -1.78
CA ASP A 62 -14.31 7.19 -3.24
C ASP A 62 -13.85 5.83 -3.79
N GLY A 63 -13.60 4.85 -2.90
CA GLY A 63 -13.15 3.50 -3.22
C GLY A 63 -11.64 3.38 -3.46
N SER A 64 -10.89 4.47 -3.41
CA SER A 64 -9.42 4.44 -3.46
C SER A 64 -8.83 4.02 -2.10
N ILE A 65 -7.56 3.70 -2.10
CA ILE A 65 -6.85 3.21 -0.92
C ILE A 65 -5.83 4.27 -0.47
N GLY A 66 -5.98 4.71 0.78
CA GLY A 66 -4.98 5.51 1.48
C GLY A 66 -4.07 4.63 2.32
N TYR A 67 -2.88 5.12 2.60
CA TYR A 67 -1.95 4.54 3.57
C TYR A 67 -1.41 5.63 4.48
N TYR A 68 -1.24 5.29 5.74
CA TYR A 68 -0.63 6.13 6.75
C TYR A 68 0.39 5.31 7.55
N SER A 69 1.64 5.75 7.57
CA SER A 69 2.71 5.07 8.28
C SER A 69 2.80 5.51 9.74
N SER A 70 3.36 4.66 10.59
CA SER A 70 3.71 5.02 11.98
C SER A 70 4.77 6.13 12.07
N GLU A 71 5.48 6.41 10.97
CA GLU A 71 6.55 7.42 10.89
C GLU A 71 6.06 8.77 10.35
N GLY A 72 4.74 8.91 10.11
CA GLY A 72 4.13 10.17 9.71
C GLY A 72 4.08 10.42 8.21
N GLU A 73 4.21 9.38 7.40
CA GLU A 73 3.94 9.44 5.96
C GLU A 73 2.46 9.16 5.70
N ALA A 74 1.86 9.86 4.75
CA ALA A 74 0.52 9.55 4.28
C ALA A 74 0.38 9.81 2.78
N GLY A 75 -0.44 9.01 2.12
CA GLY A 75 -0.74 9.20 0.71
C GLY A 75 -1.79 8.24 0.19
N ARG A 76 -2.38 8.57 -0.95
CA ARG A 76 -3.21 7.60 -1.67
C ARG A 76 -2.27 6.58 -2.32
N LEU A 77 -2.45 5.31 -1.96
CA LEU A 77 -1.59 4.21 -2.40
C LEU A 77 -2.08 3.59 -3.72
N ALA A 78 -3.40 3.50 -3.88
CA ALA A 78 -4.01 2.88 -5.05
C ALA A 78 -5.40 3.48 -5.36
N GLU A 79 -5.84 3.38 -6.61
CA GLU A 79 -7.16 3.84 -7.06
C GLU A 79 -8.27 2.81 -6.77
N SER A 80 -7.89 1.56 -6.51
CA SER A 80 -8.80 0.46 -6.26
C SER A 80 -8.13 -0.69 -5.49
N MET A 81 -8.92 -1.63 -4.99
CA MET A 81 -8.39 -2.89 -4.42
C MET A 81 -7.60 -3.70 -5.45
N ASP A 82 -8.02 -3.73 -6.71
CA ASP A 82 -7.28 -4.43 -7.78
C ASP A 82 -5.87 -3.81 -7.96
N ASP A 83 -5.76 -2.48 -7.93
CA ASP A 83 -4.47 -1.80 -8.02
C ASP A 83 -3.60 -2.03 -6.78
N LEU A 84 -4.20 -2.00 -5.58
CA LEU A 84 -3.49 -2.28 -4.33
C LEU A 84 -2.90 -3.69 -4.33
N PHE A 85 -3.74 -4.71 -4.54
CA PHE A 85 -3.29 -6.10 -4.49
C PHE A 85 -2.30 -6.41 -5.62
N SER A 86 -2.50 -5.82 -6.81
CA SER A 86 -1.50 -5.89 -7.89
C SER A 86 -0.16 -5.26 -7.48
N LEU A 87 -0.17 -4.13 -6.79
CA LEU A 87 1.04 -3.46 -6.30
C LEU A 87 1.75 -4.33 -5.25
N ILE A 88 1.04 -4.78 -4.22
CA ILE A 88 1.60 -5.59 -3.13
C ILE A 88 2.20 -6.90 -3.67
N VAL A 89 1.41 -7.69 -4.39
CA VAL A 89 1.84 -9.03 -4.84
C VAL A 89 2.96 -8.96 -5.87
N ARG A 90 2.95 -7.98 -6.76
CA ARG A 90 3.91 -7.92 -7.88
C ARG A 90 5.19 -7.17 -7.54
N CYS A 91 5.13 -6.16 -6.68
CA CYS A 91 6.32 -5.43 -6.21
C CYS A 91 6.91 -6.04 -4.95
N ILE A 92 6.12 -6.83 -4.19
CA ILE A 92 6.45 -7.49 -2.91
C ILE A 92 6.55 -6.47 -1.78
N CYS A 93 7.52 -5.56 -1.83
CA CYS A 93 7.62 -4.43 -0.93
C CYS A 93 7.43 -3.13 -1.75
N TRP A 94 6.24 -2.56 -1.71
CA TRP A 94 5.96 -1.33 -2.46
C TRP A 94 6.70 -0.10 -1.89
N HIS A 95 7.07 -0.12 -0.61
CA HIS A 95 7.86 0.94 0.01
C HIS A 95 9.23 1.13 -0.67
N ASP A 96 9.83 0.05 -1.17
CA ASP A 96 11.08 0.12 -1.92
C ASP A 96 10.92 0.75 -3.32
N CYS A 97 9.69 1.00 -3.74
CA CYS A 97 9.35 1.58 -5.03
C CYS A 97 8.98 3.07 -4.95
N CYS A 98 9.37 3.78 -3.91
CA CYS A 98 8.95 5.17 -3.65
C CYS A 98 9.93 6.25 -4.14
N ASP A 99 11.06 5.92 -4.79
CA ASP A 99 12.00 6.92 -5.32
C ASP A 99 11.44 7.58 -6.60
N ALA A 100 11.01 8.83 -6.48
CA ALA A 100 10.39 9.58 -7.57
C ALA A 100 11.29 9.77 -8.79
N LYS A 101 12.63 9.77 -8.63
CA LYS A 101 13.59 9.94 -9.72
C LYS A 101 13.59 8.77 -10.71
N GLU A 102 13.23 7.58 -10.24
CA GLU A 102 13.18 6.38 -11.06
C GLU A 102 11.94 6.33 -11.99
N TYR A 103 11.01 7.28 -11.82
CA TYR A 103 9.77 7.39 -12.61
C TYR A 103 9.91 8.31 -13.84
N ALA A 104 11.12 8.48 -14.37
CA ALA A 104 11.38 9.38 -15.49
C ALA A 104 10.75 8.90 -16.81
N ASP A 105 10.81 7.60 -17.09
CA ASP A 105 10.19 6.94 -18.25
C ASP A 105 9.90 5.46 -17.95
N SER A 106 9.03 4.85 -18.76
CA SER A 106 8.55 3.49 -18.54
C SER A 106 9.65 2.42 -18.57
N LYS A 107 10.76 2.63 -19.30
CA LYS A 107 11.87 1.67 -19.35
C LYS A 107 12.67 1.71 -18.06
N THR A 108 13.05 2.90 -17.62
CA THR A 108 13.75 3.12 -16.34
C THR A 108 12.90 2.57 -15.19
N LEU A 109 11.59 2.85 -15.21
CA LEU A 109 10.66 2.37 -14.20
C LEU A 109 10.53 0.85 -14.17
N GLU A 110 10.52 0.19 -15.34
CA GLU A 110 10.51 -1.29 -15.40
C GLU A 110 11.80 -1.88 -14.83
N GLU A 111 12.96 -1.34 -15.20
CA GLU A 111 14.26 -1.78 -14.69
C GLU A 111 14.37 -1.57 -13.17
N TYR A 112 13.83 -0.47 -12.66
CA TYR A 112 13.75 -0.17 -11.24
C TYR A 112 12.85 -1.18 -10.50
N GLY A 113 11.62 -1.34 -10.95
CA GLY A 113 10.68 -2.28 -10.34
C GLY A 113 11.21 -3.71 -10.33
N GLN A 114 11.79 -4.17 -11.44
CA GLN A 114 12.42 -5.49 -11.53
C GLN A 114 13.60 -5.65 -10.55
N ARG A 115 14.43 -4.62 -10.40
CA ARG A 115 15.55 -4.62 -9.45
C ARG A 115 15.04 -4.75 -8.01
N GLN A 116 14.07 -3.93 -7.59
CA GLN A 116 13.51 -3.98 -6.24
C GLN A 116 12.83 -5.33 -5.97
N ARG A 117 12.00 -5.80 -6.88
CA ARG A 117 11.36 -7.11 -6.76
C ARG A 117 12.38 -8.23 -6.62
N ASN A 118 13.45 -8.25 -7.43
CA ASN A 118 14.45 -9.31 -7.38
C ASN A 118 15.20 -9.33 -6.03
N ILE A 119 15.51 -8.16 -5.45
CA ILE A 119 16.09 -8.06 -4.12
C ILE A 119 15.17 -8.70 -3.08
N ASN A 120 13.87 -8.36 -3.10
CA ASN A 120 12.91 -8.91 -2.15
C ASN A 120 12.64 -10.41 -2.35
N LEU A 121 12.81 -10.93 -3.57
CA LEU A 121 12.66 -12.35 -3.86
C LEU A 121 13.83 -13.21 -3.40
N GLU A 122 15.01 -12.65 -3.09
CA GLU A 122 16.20 -13.43 -2.69
C GLU A 122 15.96 -14.27 -1.43
N ASP A 123 15.20 -13.73 -0.47
CA ASP A 123 14.90 -14.37 0.79
C ASP A 123 13.45 -14.90 0.91
N MET A 124 12.67 -14.81 -0.18
CA MET A 124 11.25 -15.17 -0.19
C MET A 124 11.04 -16.63 -0.64
N ASP A 125 10.04 -17.30 -0.04
CA ASP A 125 9.55 -18.59 -0.55
C ASP A 125 8.79 -18.38 -1.87
N MET A 126 9.46 -18.67 -2.97
CA MET A 126 8.93 -18.51 -4.33
C MET A 126 7.70 -19.35 -4.64
N ASP A 127 7.56 -20.50 -3.99
CA ASP A 127 6.41 -21.38 -4.21
C ASP A 127 5.19 -20.84 -3.45
N SER A 128 5.38 -20.31 -2.26
CA SER A 128 4.36 -19.60 -1.51
C SER A 128 3.90 -18.34 -2.25
N TRP A 129 4.82 -17.52 -2.71
CA TRP A 129 4.50 -16.32 -3.49
C TRP A 129 3.64 -16.62 -4.73
N ARG A 130 4.02 -17.63 -5.52
CA ARG A 130 3.24 -18.03 -6.70
C ARG A 130 1.86 -18.57 -6.32
N ARG A 131 1.78 -19.39 -5.27
CA ARG A 131 0.52 -19.95 -4.79
C ARG A 131 -0.46 -18.84 -4.38
N VAL A 132 0.01 -17.85 -3.63
CA VAL A 132 -0.80 -16.68 -3.23
C VAL A 132 -1.22 -15.87 -4.45
N ALA A 133 -0.31 -15.57 -5.36
CA ALA A 133 -0.62 -14.84 -6.59
C ALA A 133 -1.68 -15.56 -7.44
N ASP A 134 -1.54 -16.87 -7.62
CA ASP A 134 -2.50 -17.71 -8.37
C ASP A 134 -3.86 -17.77 -7.68
N ALA A 135 -3.90 -17.92 -6.34
CA ALA A 135 -5.15 -17.94 -5.57
C ALA A 135 -5.91 -16.61 -5.69
N LEU A 136 -5.19 -15.50 -5.75
CA LEU A 136 -5.74 -14.15 -5.93
C LEU A 136 -5.93 -13.76 -7.41
N GLY A 137 -5.55 -14.61 -8.36
CA GLY A 137 -5.67 -14.34 -9.79
C GLY A 137 -4.81 -13.17 -10.28
N ILE A 138 -3.65 -12.93 -9.64
CA ILE A 138 -2.74 -11.83 -9.97
C ILE A 138 -1.57 -12.37 -10.79
N PRO A 139 -1.41 -11.96 -12.07
CA PRO A 139 -0.31 -12.41 -12.90
C PRO A 139 1.03 -11.83 -12.42
N THR A 140 2.05 -12.69 -12.27
CA THR A 140 3.37 -12.31 -11.75
C THR A 140 4.40 -12.05 -12.84
N ASP A 141 4.11 -12.42 -14.09
CA ASP A 141 4.99 -12.35 -15.26
C ASP A 141 4.80 -11.10 -16.13
N GLU A 142 3.79 -10.28 -15.84
CA GLU A 142 3.54 -9.04 -16.57
C GLU A 142 4.53 -7.92 -16.15
N PRO A 143 4.74 -6.89 -17.02
CA PRO A 143 5.60 -5.74 -16.71
C PRO A 143 5.17 -4.99 -15.44
N LEU A 144 6.14 -4.50 -14.65
CA LEU A 144 5.90 -3.74 -13.42
C LEU A 144 5.64 -2.25 -13.67
N ALA A 145 6.21 -1.67 -14.73
CA ALA A 145 6.05 -0.24 -15.01
C ALA A 145 4.58 0.23 -15.00
N PRO A 146 3.60 -0.48 -15.59
CA PRO A 146 2.19 -0.05 -15.52
C PRO A 146 1.61 -0.04 -14.10
N VAL A 147 2.06 -0.94 -13.22
CA VAL A 147 1.63 -0.98 -11.81
C VAL A 147 2.19 0.23 -11.07
N LEU A 148 3.49 0.47 -11.22
CA LEU A 148 4.19 1.58 -10.59
C LEU A 148 3.71 2.94 -11.11
N GLU A 149 3.36 3.06 -12.40
CA GLU A 149 2.74 4.27 -12.94
C GLU A 149 1.36 4.55 -12.32
N ARG A 150 0.55 3.52 -12.06
CA ARG A 150 -0.73 3.67 -11.34
C ARG A 150 -0.51 4.10 -9.90
N PHE A 151 0.45 3.50 -9.21
CA PHE A 151 0.86 3.91 -7.87
C PHE A 151 1.24 5.39 -7.84
N ARG A 152 2.17 5.85 -8.69
CA ARG A 152 2.54 7.27 -8.78
C ARG A 152 1.33 8.18 -9.04
N LYS A 153 0.44 7.82 -9.97
CA LYS A 153 -0.77 8.61 -10.26
C LYS A 153 -1.68 8.71 -9.04
N ALA A 154 -1.83 7.63 -8.28
CA ALA A 154 -2.62 7.64 -7.07
C ALA A 154 -2.03 8.60 -6.02
N THR A 155 -0.70 8.60 -5.81
CA THR A 155 -0.05 9.50 -4.84
C THR A 155 -0.21 10.99 -5.21
N GLN A 156 -0.38 11.32 -6.49
CA GLN A 156 -0.48 12.69 -7.01
C GLN A 156 -1.94 13.17 -7.19
N ARG A 157 -2.92 12.26 -7.03
CA ARG A 157 -4.34 12.58 -7.27
C ARG A 157 -4.88 13.56 -6.23
N GLN A 158 -5.55 14.62 -6.72
CA GLN A 158 -6.19 15.63 -5.89
C GLN A 158 -7.64 15.22 -5.51
N PRO A 159 -8.11 15.58 -4.31
CA PRO A 159 -7.32 16.11 -3.21
C PRO A 159 -6.33 15.09 -2.67
N LEU A 160 -5.16 15.53 -2.19
CA LEU A 160 -4.17 14.63 -1.60
C LEU A 160 -4.74 13.99 -0.33
N TYR A 161 -4.41 12.72 -0.12
CA TYR A 161 -4.62 12.05 1.15
C TYR A 161 -3.44 12.37 2.07
N GLN A 162 -3.69 13.09 3.16
CA GLN A 162 -2.69 13.55 4.10
C GLN A 162 -3.21 13.41 5.53
N CYS A 163 -2.30 13.24 6.47
CA CYS A 163 -2.53 13.40 7.89
C CYS A 163 -2.05 14.79 8.33
N MET A 164 -2.88 15.49 9.10
CA MET A 164 -2.57 16.79 9.70
C MET A 164 -2.41 16.62 11.19
N PHE A 165 -1.23 16.93 11.73
CA PHE A 165 -0.95 16.88 13.14
C PHE A 165 -1.21 18.22 13.79
N HIS A 166 -1.97 18.23 14.88
CA HIS A 166 -2.27 19.40 15.69
C HIS A 166 -1.24 19.50 16.82
N GLU A 167 -0.33 20.45 16.71
CA GLU A 167 0.73 20.70 17.69
C GLU A 167 0.17 21.40 18.95
N ASP A 168 0.87 21.28 20.07
CA ASP A 168 0.47 21.88 21.35
C ASP A 168 0.40 23.44 21.30
N ASP A 169 1.12 24.06 20.39
CA ASP A 169 1.10 25.51 20.17
C ASP A 169 0.00 25.98 19.20
N GLY A 170 -0.83 25.05 18.71
CA GLY A 170 -1.92 25.30 17.79
C GLY A 170 -1.50 25.36 16.31
N SER A 171 -0.24 25.09 15.99
CA SER A 171 0.22 24.92 14.60
C SER A 171 -0.22 23.57 14.02
N LEU A 172 -0.21 23.47 12.70
CA LEU A 172 -0.51 22.24 11.95
C LEU A 172 0.75 21.80 11.21
N THR A 173 1.09 20.51 11.34
CA THR A 173 2.15 19.87 10.59
C THR A 173 1.52 18.84 9.65
N GLU A 174 1.88 18.90 8.37
CA GLU A 174 1.41 17.93 7.36
C GLU A 174 2.29 16.67 7.37
N SER A 175 1.68 15.52 7.11
CA SER A 175 2.42 14.28 6.87
C SER A 175 3.33 14.40 5.65
N TYR A 176 4.39 13.62 5.63
CA TYR A 176 5.20 13.43 4.43
C TYR A 176 4.38 12.66 3.38
N GLY A 177 4.70 12.87 2.10
CA GLY A 177 4.14 12.07 1.01
C GLY A 177 4.81 10.69 0.93
N LEU A 178 4.15 9.73 0.27
CA LEU A 178 4.69 8.38 0.08
C LEU A 178 5.88 8.33 -0.91
N MET A 179 5.99 9.32 -1.80
CA MET A 179 7.09 9.42 -2.77
C MET A 179 8.15 10.40 -2.25
N PHE A 180 9.40 10.00 -2.24
CA PHE A 180 10.54 10.85 -1.90
C PHE A 180 11.38 11.22 -3.14
N GLU A 181 12.04 12.40 -3.09
CA GLU A 181 12.89 12.95 -4.18
C GLU A 181 14.39 12.72 -3.92
#